data_26bce0a494eacc3dca0850a6d792de44
#
_entry.id   26bce0a494eacc3dca0850a6d792de44
#
_cell.length_a   1.000
_cell.length_b   1.000
_cell.length_c   1.000
_cell.angle_alpha   90.00
_cell.angle_beta   90.00
_cell.angle_gamma   90.00
#
_symmetry.space_group_name_H-M   'P 1'
#
loop_
_entity.id
_entity.type
_entity.pdbx_description
1 polymer ?
#
loop_
_entity_poly.entity_id
_entity_poly.type
_entity_poly.pdbx_seq_one_letter_code
_entity_poly.pdbx_strand_id
1 'polypeptide(L)'
;MKSPQIIRLQQQFLASLHSQPRQWLLDQIIPAPGFNDANEVLGIYLHRAMARTVDPLNDVFKSVRWLIGKSAFEKLLEDFYGQSLGEPLNAQVLASEFANFIGTLDQHQWERLSLCVTVDPDSTMTPKQALVAAAMLDWRCHWVSILPNKKRQNTEQLHRKLKQKDAIWLRPKLDTCSRLCVSAFDIEDLYRKVSSDPTDTDRIAQSCSNGPTHFLIHADLNHDVVVRQLKANEGRLLNHCDGTHTVTSLVHEASFYQQSHQGTLKLIHRLIDEGVITQLNDALDE
;
A
#
# COMPACT_ATOMS: atom_id res chain seq x y z
N MET A 1 -8.24 11.00 -39.99
CA MET A 1 -8.35 9.54 -39.69
C MET A 1 -6.95 8.94 -39.81
N LYS A 2 -6.48 8.16 -38.81
CA LYS A 2 -5.19 7.45 -38.87
C LYS A 2 -5.33 6.28 -39.87
N SER A 3 -4.33 6.08 -40.73
CA SER A 3 -4.29 4.95 -41.68
C SER A 3 -4.42 3.62 -40.91
N PRO A 4 -5.19 2.62 -41.39
CA PRO A 4 -5.27 1.28 -40.79
C PRO A 4 -3.90 0.62 -40.57
N GLN A 5 -2.93 0.89 -41.45
CA GLN A 5 -1.57 0.43 -41.30
C GLN A 5 -0.85 1.01 -40.08
N ILE A 6 -1.03 2.30 -39.81
CA ILE A 6 -0.43 2.95 -38.64
C ILE A 6 -1.01 2.38 -37.34
N ILE A 7 -2.33 2.14 -37.29
CA ILE A 7 -2.97 1.52 -36.14
C ILE A 7 -2.40 0.13 -35.89
N ARG A 8 -2.29 -0.68 -36.95
CA ARG A 8 -1.72 -2.03 -36.86
C ARG A 8 -0.26 -2.00 -36.40
N LEU A 9 0.55 -1.07 -36.90
CA LEU A 9 1.95 -0.90 -36.53
C LEU A 9 2.06 -0.56 -35.03
N GLN A 10 1.26 0.40 -34.57
CA GLN A 10 1.22 0.79 -33.15
C GLN A 10 0.81 -0.37 -32.25
N GLN A 11 -0.21 -1.13 -32.62
CA GLN A 11 -0.65 -2.31 -31.86
C GLN A 11 0.42 -3.39 -31.78
N GLN A 12 1.10 -3.70 -32.91
CA GLN A 12 2.16 -4.69 -32.94
C GLN A 12 3.40 -4.22 -32.19
N PHE A 13 3.73 -2.92 -32.26
CA PHE A 13 4.80 -2.32 -31.47
C PHE A 13 4.53 -2.44 -29.97
N LEU A 14 3.33 -2.06 -29.52
CA LEU A 14 2.92 -2.21 -28.12
C LEU A 14 2.97 -3.68 -27.68
N ALA A 15 2.46 -4.59 -28.51
CA ALA A 15 2.52 -6.02 -28.20
C ALA A 15 3.97 -6.54 -28.10
N SER A 16 4.89 -6.01 -28.91
CA SER A 16 6.31 -6.42 -28.89
C SER A 16 7.09 -5.90 -27.68
N LEU A 17 6.59 -4.88 -27.01
CA LEU A 17 7.17 -4.44 -25.74
C LEU A 17 6.96 -5.47 -24.62
N HIS A 18 6.08 -6.44 -24.86
CA HIS A 18 5.58 -7.41 -23.88
C HIS A 18 5.73 -8.88 -24.32
N SER A 19 6.15 -9.13 -25.53
CA SER A 19 6.35 -10.47 -26.07
C SER A 19 7.45 -10.43 -27.11
N GLN A 20 7.90 -11.61 -27.58
CA GLN A 20 8.84 -11.63 -28.68
C GLN A 20 8.27 -10.88 -29.90
N PRO A 21 9.04 -9.95 -30.48
CA PRO A 21 8.57 -9.17 -31.61
C PRO A 21 8.30 -10.09 -32.83
N ARG A 22 7.18 -9.84 -33.51
CA ARG A 22 6.89 -10.55 -34.73
C ARG A 22 7.81 -10.08 -35.85
N GLN A 23 8.26 -11.01 -36.70
CA GLN A 23 9.16 -10.70 -37.82
C GLN A 23 8.63 -9.55 -38.67
N TRP A 24 7.32 -9.53 -38.97
CA TRP A 24 6.68 -8.45 -39.71
C TRP A 24 6.95 -7.04 -39.11
N LEU A 25 7.00 -6.92 -37.80
CA LEU A 25 7.29 -5.62 -37.12
C LEU A 25 8.77 -5.26 -37.31
N LEU A 26 9.66 -6.23 -37.17
CA LEU A 26 11.10 -6.03 -37.38
C LEU A 26 11.39 -5.53 -38.79
N ASP A 27 10.69 -6.08 -39.78
CA ASP A 27 10.82 -5.69 -41.19
C ASP A 27 10.35 -4.25 -41.49
N GLN A 28 9.54 -3.64 -40.56
CA GLN A 28 9.09 -2.25 -40.68
C GLN A 28 10.03 -1.25 -40.00
N ILE A 29 11.01 -1.72 -39.24
CA ILE A 29 11.94 -0.85 -38.50
C ILE A 29 13.20 -0.71 -39.33
N ILE A 30 13.48 0.53 -39.70
CA ILE A 30 14.73 0.91 -40.32
C ILE A 30 15.67 1.45 -39.24
N PRO A 31 16.71 0.68 -38.85
CA PRO A 31 17.65 1.16 -37.84
C PRO A 31 18.37 2.42 -38.30
N ALA A 32 18.47 3.40 -37.43
CA ALA A 32 19.28 4.59 -37.70
C ALA A 32 20.79 4.24 -37.63
N PRO A 33 21.67 5.06 -38.24
CA PRO A 33 23.10 4.85 -38.13
C PRO A 33 23.55 4.71 -36.65
N GLY A 34 24.30 3.65 -36.36
CA GLY A 34 24.75 3.34 -35.01
C GLY A 34 24.01 2.16 -34.34
N PHE A 35 22.97 1.62 -34.98
CA PHE A 35 22.27 0.40 -34.54
C PHE A 35 22.58 -0.74 -35.52
N ASN A 36 22.79 -1.95 -34.97
CA ASN A 36 23.11 -3.13 -35.78
C ASN A 36 21.87 -3.69 -36.46
N ASP A 37 20.73 -3.71 -35.78
CA ASP A 37 19.48 -4.26 -36.31
C ASP A 37 18.21 -3.67 -35.61
N ALA A 38 17.04 -4.12 -36.09
CA ALA A 38 15.74 -3.71 -35.56
C ALA A 38 15.49 -4.21 -34.14
N ASN A 39 16.09 -5.33 -33.70
CA ASN A 39 15.93 -5.85 -32.34
C ASN A 39 16.64 -4.97 -31.35
N GLU A 40 17.83 -4.42 -31.68
CA GLU A 40 18.53 -3.47 -30.84
C GLU A 40 17.72 -2.21 -30.64
N VAL A 41 17.09 -1.68 -31.68
CA VAL A 41 16.18 -0.53 -31.61
C VAL A 41 15.01 -0.84 -30.71
N LEU A 42 14.32 -1.97 -30.89
CA LEU A 42 13.20 -2.38 -30.03
C LEU A 42 13.63 -2.60 -28.58
N GLY A 43 14.82 -3.16 -28.35
CA GLY A 43 15.39 -3.36 -27.02
C GLY A 43 15.51 -2.07 -26.22
N ILE A 44 15.87 -0.96 -26.87
CA ILE A 44 15.91 0.37 -26.20
C ILE A 44 14.50 0.81 -25.79
N TYR A 45 13.51 0.62 -26.64
CA TYR A 45 12.13 1.00 -26.29
C TYR A 45 11.57 0.11 -25.19
N LEU A 46 11.86 -1.20 -25.23
CA LEU A 46 11.51 -2.12 -24.17
C LEU A 46 12.13 -1.69 -22.83
N HIS A 47 13.43 -1.44 -22.82
CA HIS A 47 14.13 -0.98 -21.62
C HIS A 47 13.54 0.32 -21.06
N ARG A 48 13.23 1.29 -21.93
CA ARG A 48 12.59 2.54 -21.52
C ARG A 48 11.15 2.34 -21.02
N ALA A 49 10.40 1.43 -21.62
CA ALA A 49 9.06 1.09 -21.17
C ALA A 49 9.11 0.42 -19.79
N MET A 50 10.02 -0.54 -19.61
CA MET A 50 10.29 -1.18 -18.31
C MET A 50 10.69 -0.15 -17.27
N ALA A 51 11.66 0.72 -17.54
CA ALA A 51 12.09 1.75 -16.60
C ALA A 51 10.92 2.64 -16.16
N ARG A 52 10.11 3.13 -17.10
CA ARG A 52 8.93 3.96 -16.77
C ARG A 52 7.88 3.25 -15.91
N THR A 53 7.79 1.93 -16.02
CA THR A 53 6.83 1.12 -15.27
C THR A 53 7.41 0.68 -13.93
N VAL A 54 8.68 0.28 -13.91
CA VAL A 54 9.37 -0.32 -12.77
C VAL A 54 9.92 0.75 -11.82
N ASP A 55 10.44 1.87 -12.34
CA ASP A 55 11.01 2.92 -11.51
C ASP A 55 10.04 3.44 -10.42
N PRO A 56 8.75 3.71 -10.72
CA PRO A 56 7.79 4.10 -9.70
C PRO A 56 7.62 3.04 -8.60
N LEU A 57 7.72 1.74 -8.93
CA LEU A 57 7.61 0.66 -7.94
C LEU A 57 8.80 0.62 -6.98
N ASN A 58 9.99 1.04 -7.42
CA ASN A 58 11.16 1.17 -6.54
C ASN A 58 10.92 2.18 -5.41
N ASP A 59 10.18 3.26 -5.71
CA ASP A 59 9.86 4.30 -4.73
C ASP A 59 8.71 3.89 -3.81
N VAL A 60 7.80 3.06 -4.30
CA VAL A 60 6.65 2.55 -3.52
C VAL A 60 7.08 1.43 -2.58
N PHE A 61 7.76 0.39 -3.09
CA PHE A 61 8.03 -0.86 -2.37
C PHE A 61 9.38 -0.87 -1.64
N LYS A 62 9.61 0.14 -0.82
CA LYS A 62 10.86 0.33 -0.05
C LYS A 62 11.08 -0.78 0.97
N SER A 63 10.05 -1.21 1.69
CA SER A 63 10.14 -2.25 2.71
C SER A 63 10.39 -3.62 2.10
N VAL A 64 9.74 -3.93 0.97
CA VAL A 64 10.01 -5.15 0.21
C VAL A 64 11.48 -5.18 -0.24
N ARG A 65 11.94 -4.09 -0.88
CA ARG A 65 13.32 -3.96 -1.35
C ARG A 65 14.34 -4.04 -0.20
N TRP A 66 14.01 -3.46 0.95
CA TRP A 66 14.86 -3.55 2.13
C TRP A 66 14.98 -4.98 2.63
N LEU A 67 13.88 -5.74 2.71
CA LEU A 67 13.88 -7.12 3.19
C LEU A 67 14.68 -8.07 2.29
N ILE A 68 14.46 -8.04 0.96
CA ILE A 68 15.07 -9.02 0.04
C ILE A 68 16.36 -8.52 -0.64
N GLY A 69 16.67 -7.24 -0.46
CA GLY A 69 17.82 -6.60 -1.10
C GLY A 69 17.57 -6.20 -2.56
N LYS A 70 18.42 -5.30 -3.04
CA LYS A 70 18.24 -4.66 -4.37
C LYS A 70 18.17 -5.67 -5.52
N SER A 71 19.13 -6.60 -5.58
CA SER A 71 19.22 -7.54 -6.72
C SER A 71 18.03 -8.51 -6.80
N ALA A 72 17.56 -9.03 -5.65
CA ALA A 72 16.38 -9.90 -5.61
C ALA A 72 15.11 -9.12 -5.95
N PHE A 73 15.03 -7.85 -5.52
CA PHE A 73 13.91 -6.97 -5.82
C PHE A 73 13.82 -6.63 -7.31
N GLU A 74 14.94 -6.28 -7.96
CA GLU A 74 14.99 -6.01 -9.39
C GLU A 74 14.51 -7.23 -10.19
N LYS A 75 14.95 -8.42 -9.82
CA LYS A 75 14.50 -9.67 -10.46
C LYS A 75 13.00 -9.93 -10.24
N LEU A 76 12.49 -9.65 -9.04
CA LEU A 76 11.06 -9.76 -8.73
C LEU A 76 10.22 -8.80 -9.60
N LEU A 77 10.72 -7.60 -9.85
CA LEU A 77 10.09 -6.62 -10.74
C LEU A 77 10.11 -7.09 -12.20
N GLU A 78 11.20 -7.70 -12.66
CA GLU A 78 11.29 -8.30 -14.01
C GLU A 78 10.26 -9.43 -14.16
N ASP A 79 10.15 -10.33 -13.18
CA ASP A 79 9.17 -11.42 -13.16
C ASP A 79 7.73 -10.87 -13.17
N PHE A 80 7.44 -9.86 -12.37
CA PHE A 80 6.15 -9.18 -12.36
C PHE A 80 5.83 -8.54 -13.71
N TYR A 81 6.77 -7.78 -14.26
CA TYR A 81 6.61 -7.17 -15.57
C TYR A 81 6.36 -8.20 -16.65
N GLY A 82 7.11 -9.31 -16.62
CA GLY A 82 6.92 -10.42 -17.56
C GLY A 82 5.53 -11.06 -17.53
N GLN A 83 4.85 -11.02 -16.37
CA GLN A 83 3.50 -11.58 -16.21
C GLN A 83 2.38 -10.57 -16.45
N SER A 84 2.61 -9.28 -16.15
CA SER A 84 1.59 -8.22 -16.25
C SER A 84 1.34 -7.72 -17.67
N LEU A 85 1.74 -8.48 -18.66
CA LEU A 85 1.86 -8.10 -20.06
C LEU A 85 0.50 -7.96 -20.76
N GLY A 86 0.04 -6.76 -20.95
CA GLY A 86 -1.06 -6.50 -21.90
C GLY A 86 -1.87 -5.23 -21.71
N GLU A 87 -1.92 -4.64 -20.54
CA GLU A 87 -2.71 -3.42 -20.34
C GLU A 87 -1.85 -2.26 -19.83
N PRO A 88 -2.07 -1.03 -20.35
CA PRO A 88 -1.41 0.16 -19.81
C PRO A 88 -1.99 0.45 -18.41
N LEU A 89 -1.35 -0.08 -17.38
CA LEU A 89 -1.73 0.14 -16.00
C LEU A 89 -1.31 1.54 -15.56
N ASN A 90 -2.19 2.25 -14.88
CA ASN A 90 -1.76 3.46 -14.16
C ASN A 90 -0.94 3.05 -12.93
N ALA A 91 -0.11 3.94 -12.41
CA ALA A 91 0.80 3.63 -11.31
C ALA A 91 0.10 3.09 -10.05
N GLN A 92 -1.15 3.49 -9.80
CA GLN A 92 -1.95 3.04 -8.65
C GLN A 92 -2.37 1.58 -8.81
N VAL A 93 -2.89 1.21 -9.98
CA VAL A 93 -3.29 -0.17 -10.30
C VAL A 93 -2.04 -1.05 -10.28
N LEU A 94 -0.94 -0.60 -10.88
CA LEU A 94 0.32 -1.33 -10.95
C LEU A 94 0.86 -1.67 -9.55
N ALA A 95 0.84 -0.71 -8.63
CA ALA A 95 1.32 -0.96 -7.27
C ALA A 95 0.41 -1.95 -6.50
N SER A 96 -0.92 -1.85 -6.68
CA SER A 96 -1.86 -2.82 -6.12
C SER A 96 -1.62 -4.24 -6.67
N GLU A 97 -1.41 -4.35 -7.97
CA GLU A 97 -1.17 -5.63 -8.63
C GLU A 97 0.17 -6.24 -8.25
N PHE A 98 1.21 -5.42 -8.06
CA PHE A 98 2.50 -5.91 -7.58
C PHE A 98 2.40 -6.47 -6.15
N ALA A 99 1.68 -5.81 -5.25
CA ALA A 99 1.44 -6.34 -3.92
C ALA A 99 0.70 -7.69 -3.95
N ASN A 100 -0.31 -7.82 -4.82
CA ASN A 100 -1.03 -9.07 -5.03
C ASN A 100 -0.14 -10.14 -5.67
N PHE A 101 0.66 -9.79 -6.67
CA PHE A 101 1.61 -10.68 -7.34
C PHE A 101 2.55 -11.35 -6.35
N ILE A 102 3.10 -10.60 -5.39
CA ILE A 102 3.94 -11.17 -4.33
C ILE A 102 3.19 -12.27 -3.57
N GLY A 103 1.89 -12.11 -3.32
CA GLY A 103 1.06 -13.12 -2.66
C GLY A 103 0.84 -14.39 -3.50
N THR A 104 0.93 -14.29 -4.83
CA THR A 104 0.64 -15.37 -5.79
C THR A 104 1.88 -16.06 -6.35
N LEU A 105 3.09 -15.68 -5.92
CA LEU A 105 4.34 -16.31 -6.34
C LEU A 105 4.29 -17.83 -6.18
N ASP A 106 4.82 -18.55 -7.16
CA ASP A 106 4.91 -20.00 -7.11
C ASP A 106 5.95 -20.49 -6.08
N GLN A 107 5.96 -21.80 -5.82
CA GLN A 107 6.84 -22.38 -4.80
C GLN A 107 8.32 -22.15 -5.11
N HIS A 108 8.73 -22.26 -6.37
CA HIS A 108 10.13 -22.08 -6.77
C HIS A 108 10.59 -20.62 -6.61
N GLN A 109 9.74 -19.66 -6.97
CA GLN A 109 9.99 -18.23 -6.76
C GLN A 109 10.09 -17.92 -5.26
N TRP A 110 9.20 -18.52 -4.43
CA TRP A 110 9.24 -18.38 -2.98
C TRP A 110 10.50 -18.96 -2.35
N GLU A 111 10.93 -20.14 -2.74
CA GLU A 111 12.16 -20.76 -2.22
C GLU A 111 13.38 -19.87 -2.46
N ARG A 112 13.47 -19.23 -3.62
CA ARG A 112 14.54 -18.28 -3.93
C ARG A 112 14.48 -17.03 -3.08
N LEU A 113 13.31 -16.46 -2.87
CA LEU A 113 13.13 -15.21 -2.10
C LEU A 113 13.23 -15.47 -0.59
N SER A 114 12.79 -16.62 -0.11
CA SER A 114 12.85 -16.97 1.32
C SER A 114 14.28 -17.00 1.86
N LEU A 115 15.26 -17.28 1.02
CA LEU A 115 16.69 -17.23 1.40
C LEU A 115 17.18 -15.77 1.64
N CYS A 116 16.44 -14.78 1.15
CA CYS A 116 16.79 -13.37 1.30
C CYS A 116 16.08 -12.71 2.49
N VAL A 117 15.05 -13.35 3.07
CA VAL A 117 14.26 -12.80 4.17
C VAL A 117 14.61 -13.49 5.47
N THR A 118 15.23 -12.75 6.38
CA THR A 118 15.49 -13.22 7.74
C THR A 118 14.28 -12.88 8.62
N VAL A 119 13.70 -13.88 9.26
CA VAL A 119 12.61 -13.73 10.25
C VAL A 119 13.19 -14.03 11.63
N ASP A 120 12.68 -13.33 12.64
CA ASP A 120 13.05 -13.58 14.02
C ASP A 120 12.90 -15.09 14.35
N PRO A 121 13.95 -15.75 14.90
CA PRO A 121 13.94 -17.17 15.20
C PRO A 121 12.79 -17.63 16.13
N ASP A 122 12.35 -16.74 17.01
CA ASP A 122 11.25 -17.00 17.94
C ASP A 122 9.86 -16.77 17.30
N SER A 123 9.84 -16.36 16.03
CA SER A 123 8.61 -16.06 15.30
C SER A 123 7.97 -17.34 14.75
N THR A 124 6.64 -17.41 14.84
CA THR A 124 5.83 -18.40 14.10
C THR A 124 5.56 -17.99 12.65
N MET A 125 6.07 -16.82 12.25
CA MET A 125 5.85 -16.26 10.92
C MET A 125 6.84 -16.84 9.91
N THR A 126 6.35 -17.11 8.71
CA THR A 126 7.20 -17.56 7.59
C THR A 126 7.78 -16.35 6.84
N PRO A 127 8.93 -16.50 6.15
CA PRO A 127 9.46 -15.45 5.26
C PRO A 127 8.45 -14.96 4.23
N LYS A 128 7.58 -15.86 3.74
CA LYS A 128 6.47 -15.51 2.83
C LYS A 128 5.50 -14.53 3.45
N GLN A 129 5.05 -14.79 4.66
CA GLN A 129 4.12 -13.91 5.36
C GLN A 129 4.73 -12.55 5.65
N ALA A 130 6.02 -12.50 6.01
CA ALA A 130 6.73 -11.24 6.25
C ALA A 130 6.81 -10.39 4.96
N LEU A 131 7.13 -11.00 3.83
CA LEU A 131 7.23 -10.29 2.56
C LEU A 131 5.88 -9.78 2.06
N VAL A 132 4.82 -10.59 2.20
CA VAL A 132 3.45 -10.17 1.87
C VAL A 132 3.01 -9.01 2.77
N ALA A 133 3.30 -9.07 4.07
CA ALA A 133 2.98 -7.98 5.00
C ALA A 133 3.72 -6.68 4.64
N ALA A 134 5.00 -6.78 4.26
CA ALA A 134 5.78 -5.64 3.80
C ALA A 134 5.22 -5.03 2.50
N ALA A 135 4.83 -5.86 1.54
CA ALA A 135 4.23 -5.38 0.30
C ALA A 135 2.89 -4.67 0.54
N MET A 136 2.07 -5.21 1.42
CA MET A 136 0.79 -4.60 1.80
C MET A 136 0.99 -3.30 2.61
N LEU A 137 2.02 -3.24 3.45
CA LEU A 137 2.43 -2.00 4.13
C LEU A 137 2.79 -0.92 3.12
N ASP A 138 3.76 -1.21 2.24
CA ASP A 138 4.25 -0.27 1.25
C ASP A 138 3.12 0.25 0.35
N TRP A 139 2.26 -0.64 -0.14
CA TRP A 139 1.09 -0.28 -0.92
C TRP A 139 0.13 0.65 -0.17
N ARG A 140 -0.17 0.34 1.09
CA ARG A 140 -1.07 1.17 1.91
C ARG A 140 -0.49 2.53 2.24
N CYS A 141 0.82 2.59 2.54
CA CYS A 141 1.52 3.86 2.74
C CYS A 141 1.48 4.71 1.47
N HIS A 142 1.75 4.12 0.31
CA HIS A 142 1.64 4.80 -0.97
C HIS A 142 0.21 5.29 -1.22
N TRP A 143 -0.80 4.45 -0.99
CA TRP A 143 -2.20 4.84 -1.14
C TRP A 143 -2.55 6.05 -0.27
N VAL A 144 -2.13 6.04 0.99
CA VAL A 144 -2.35 7.16 1.91
C VAL A 144 -1.66 8.43 1.42
N SER A 145 -0.46 8.33 0.86
CA SER A 145 0.33 9.48 0.41
C SER A 145 -0.23 10.17 -0.85
N ILE A 146 -0.91 9.42 -1.74
CA ILE A 146 -1.40 9.95 -3.02
C ILE A 146 -2.86 10.40 -3.00
N LEU A 147 -3.61 10.03 -1.94
CA LEU A 147 -5.01 10.44 -1.86
C LEU A 147 -5.11 11.95 -1.64
N PRO A 148 -5.94 12.63 -2.46
CA PRO A 148 -6.13 14.06 -2.28
C PRO A 148 -6.73 14.33 -0.91
N ASN A 149 -6.15 15.30 -0.20
CA ASN A 149 -6.71 15.79 1.04
C ASN A 149 -8.12 16.31 0.81
N LYS A 150 -9.12 15.53 1.17
CA LYS A 150 -10.48 16.04 1.25
C LYS A 150 -10.51 17.08 2.36
N LYS A 151 -11.33 18.14 2.17
CA LYS A 151 -11.55 19.14 3.21
C LYS A 151 -11.89 18.43 4.52
N ARG A 152 -10.91 18.38 5.44
CA ARG A 152 -11.15 17.92 6.81
C ARG A 152 -12.09 18.93 7.46
N GLN A 153 -13.07 18.47 8.22
CA GLN A 153 -13.84 19.37 9.07
C GLN A 153 -12.87 19.99 10.09
N ASN A 154 -13.12 21.24 10.45
CA ASN A 154 -12.30 21.91 11.46
C ASN A 154 -12.34 21.11 12.77
N THR A 155 -11.17 20.74 13.30
CA THR A 155 -10.99 19.96 14.54
C THR A 155 -11.78 20.59 15.71
N GLU A 156 -11.74 21.93 15.87
CA GLU A 156 -12.51 22.62 16.89
C GLU A 156 -14.03 22.44 16.73
N GLN A 157 -14.51 22.39 15.48
CA GLN A 157 -15.93 22.17 15.20
C GLN A 157 -16.34 20.74 15.57
N LEU A 158 -15.50 19.75 15.29
CA LEU A 158 -15.73 18.36 15.70
C LEU A 158 -15.77 18.23 17.23
N HIS A 159 -14.83 18.86 17.93
CA HIS A 159 -14.83 18.88 19.40
C HIS A 159 -16.05 19.60 20.00
N ARG A 160 -16.53 20.68 19.37
CA ARG A 160 -17.76 21.35 19.77
C ARG A 160 -18.99 20.45 19.64
N LYS A 161 -19.10 19.72 18.49
CA LYS A 161 -20.18 18.75 18.28
C LYS A 161 -20.18 17.67 19.36
N LEU A 162 -19.03 17.11 19.73
CA LEU A 162 -18.93 16.09 20.79
C LEU A 162 -19.28 16.58 22.20
N LYS A 163 -19.26 17.89 22.43
CA LYS A 163 -19.66 18.49 23.73
C LYS A 163 -21.16 18.79 23.84
N GLN A 164 -21.90 18.68 22.75
CA GLN A 164 -23.36 18.92 22.72
C GLN A 164 -24.12 17.74 23.35
N LYS A 165 -25.35 18.01 23.83
CA LYS A 165 -26.20 16.97 24.42
C LYS A 165 -26.52 15.83 23.47
N ASP A 166 -26.59 16.13 22.17
CA ASP A 166 -26.93 15.17 21.11
C ASP A 166 -25.70 14.42 20.55
N ALA A 167 -24.52 14.63 21.16
CA ALA A 167 -23.28 13.96 20.73
C ALA A 167 -23.40 12.43 20.72
N ILE A 168 -24.30 11.86 21.51
CA ILE A 168 -24.57 10.41 21.55
C ILE A 168 -25.08 9.85 20.23
N TRP A 169 -25.68 10.66 19.37
CA TRP A 169 -26.22 10.30 18.08
C TRP A 169 -25.24 10.54 16.91
N LEU A 170 -24.13 11.23 17.17
CA LEU A 170 -23.11 11.46 16.14
C LEU A 170 -22.49 10.14 15.69
N ARG A 171 -22.21 10.05 14.39
CA ARG A 171 -21.59 8.88 13.73
C ARG A 171 -20.16 9.24 13.31
N PRO A 172 -19.14 8.82 14.08
CA PRO A 172 -17.74 9.07 13.72
C PRO A 172 -17.37 8.34 12.43
N LYS A 173 -16.63 9.03 11.56
CA LYS A 173 -16.13 8.46 10.32
C LYS A 173 -14.64 8.69 10.18
N LEU A 174 -13.92 7.62 9.85
CA LEU A 174 -12.51 7.65 9.55
C LEU A 174 -12.21 8.51 8.33
N ASP A 175 -11.05 9.13 8.34
CA ASP A 175 -10.49 9.74 7.13
C ASP A 175 -10.38 8.70 6.00
N THR A 176 -10.73 9.11 4.79
CA THR A 176 -10.62 8.23 3.61
C THR A 176 -9.19 7.80 3.31
N CYS A 177 -8.20 8.54 3.84
CA CYS A 177 -6.79 8.21 3.77
C CYS A 177 -6.32 7.27 4.89
N SER A 178 -7.18 6.94 5.88
CA SER A 178 -6.83 5.98 6.93
C SER A 178 -7.05 4.55 6.48
N ARG A 179 -6.13 3.66 6.88
CA ARG A 179 -6.22 2.21 6.63
C ARG A 179 -5.96 1.45 7.91
N LEU A 180 -6.90 0.59 8.24
CA LEU A 180 -6.73 -0.39 9.31
C LEU A 180 -6.21 -1.69 8.72
N CYS A 181 -5.31 -2.36 9.41
CA CYS A 181 -4.86 -3.69 9.07
C CYS A 181 -4.52 -4.50 10.31
N VAL A 182 -4.57 -5.81 10.15
CA VAL A 182 -4.11 -6.77 11.15
C VAL A 182 -2.89 -7.47 10.59
N SER A 183 -1.83 -7.54 11.38
CA SER A 183 -0.60 -8.23 11.01
C SER A 183 -0.03 -8.97 12.20
N ALA A 184 0.49 -10.17 11.97
CA ALA A 184 1.34 -10.88 12.93
C ALA A 184 2.78 -10.38 12.91
N PHE A 185 3.12 -9.58 11.88
CA PHE A 185 4.40 -8.96 11.66
C PHE A 185 4.37 -7.51 12.13
N ASP A 186 5.42 -7.05 12.82
CA ASP A 186 5.54 -5.67 13.30
C ASP A 186 5.88 -4.71 12.15
N ILE A 187 4.80 -4.24 11.49
CA ILE A 187 4.92 -3.33 10.36
C ILE A 187 5.29 -1.90 10.78
N GLU A 188 5.08 -1.52 12.05
CA GLU A 188 5.55 -0.23 12.57
C GLU A 188 7.06 -0.21 12.73
N ASP A 189 7.64 -1.28 13.30
CA ASP A 189 9.10 -1.42 13.41
C ASP A 189 9.75 -1.44 12.02
N LEU A 190 9.19 -2.20 11.08
CA LEU A 190 9.67 -2.23 9.70
C LEU A 190 9.64 -0.85 9.05
N TYR A 191 8.50 -0.15 9.13
CA TYR A 191 8.35 1.19 8.56
C TYR A 191 9.38 2.16 9.15
N ARG A 192 9.58 2.11 10.46
CA ARG A 192 10.56 2.94 11.17
C ARG A 192 11.98 2.65 10.70
N LYS A 193 12.41 1.38 10.63
CA LYS A 193 13.73 0.97 10.16
C LYS A 193 14.01 1.44 8.74
N VAL A 194 13.09 1.19 7.82
CA VAL A 194 13.22 1.60 6.42
C VAL A 194 13.28 3.12 6.26
N SER A 195 12.54 3.87 7.10
CA SER A 195 12.50 5.34 7.05
C SER A 195 13.76 5.97 7.68
N SER A 196 14.34 5.36 8.72
CA SER A 196 15.50 5.90 9.45
C SER A 196 16.82 5.54 8.79
N ASP A 197 16.99 4.29 8.37
CA ASP A 197 18.21 3.81 7.71
C ASP A 197 17.90 2.75 6.64
N PRO A 198 17.66 3.17 5.40
CA PRO A 198 17.39 2.25 4.30
C PRO A 198 18.63 1.41 3.92
N THR A 199 19.81 1.72 4.47
CA THR A 199 21.09 1.02 4.20
C THR A 199 21.44 -0.02 5.26
N ASP A 200 20.67 -0.09 6.35
CA ASP A 200 20.88 -1.07 7.41
C ASP A 200 20.93 -2.49 6.84
N THR A 201 21.94 -3.25 7.26
CA THR A 201 22.17 -4.62 6.81
C THR A 201 21.52 -5.66 7.71
N ASP A 202 21.13 -5.30 8.93
CA ASP A 202 20.43 -6.19 9.88
C ASP A 202 18.94 -6.28 9.56
N ARG A 203 18.64 -6.90 8.41
CA ARG A 203 17.31 -6.99 7.80
C ARG A 203 16.47 -8.08 8.42
N ILE A 204 16.18 -7.96 9.71
CA ILE A 204 15.35 -8.94 10.43
C ILE A 204 13.91 -8.48 10.50
N ALA A 205 13.02 -9.31 9.97
CA ALA A 205 11.58 -9.13 10.10
C ALA A 205 11.13 -9.54 11.51
N GLN A 206 10.62 -8.59 12.28
CA GLN A 206 10.15 -8.80 13.64
C GLN A 206 8.69 -9.24 13.64
N SER A 207 8.35 -10.20 14.50
CA SER A 207 6.97 -10.60 14.77
C SER A 207 6.37 -9.77 15.91
N CYS A 208 5.04 -9.64 15.92
CA CYS A 208 4.36 -9.05 17.07
C CYS A 208 4.45 -9.99 18.26
N SER A 209 4.91 -9.51 19.41
CA SER A 209 5.16 -10.29 20.62
C SER A 209 3.92 -11.03 21.17
N ASN A 210 2.71 -10.52 20.90
CA ASN A 210 1.44 -11.05 21.40
C ASN A 210 0.53 -11.60 20.28
N GLY A 211 1.13 -12.02 19.15
CA GLY A 211 0.40 -12.48 17.98
C GLY A 211 -0.17 -11.34 17.13
N PRO A 212 -1.13 -11.62 16.23
CA PRO A 212 -1.66 -10.65 15.30
C PRO A 212 -2.22 -9.40 16.00
N THR A 213 -1.76 -8.24 15.56
CA THR A 213 -2.07 -6.94 16.16
C THR A 213 -2.66 -6.01 15.12
N HIS A 214 -3.49 -5.06 15.58
CA HIS A 214 -4.04 -4.01 14.74
C HIS A 214 -3.02 -2.89 14.54
N PHE A 215 -2.95 -2.40 13.32
CA PHE A 215 -2.16 -1.22 12.94
C PHE A 215 -3.04 -0.21 12.22
N LEU A 216 -2.70 1.06 12.39
CA LEU A 216 -3.29 2.18 11.68
C LEU A 216 -2.22 2.81 10.79
N ILE A 217 -2.56 2.98 9.52
CA ILE A 217 -1.78 3.75 8.54
C ILE A 217 -2.63 4.94 8.14
N HIS A 218 -2.16 6.14 8.39
CA HIS A 218 -2.91 7.36 8.10
C HIS A 218 -1.97 8.52 7.75
N ALA A 219 -2.52 9.58 7.16
CA ALA A 219 -1.81 10.84 7.04
C ALA A 219 -2.07 11.70 8.28
N ASP A 220 -1.03 12.25 8.87
CA ASP A 220 -1.16 13.20 9.98
C ASP A 220 -1.64 14.58 9.49
N LEU A 221 -1.61 15.57 10.38
CA LEU A 221 -2.02 16.95 10.05
C LEU A 221 -1.06 17.64 9.09
N ASN A 222 0.19 17.20 9.00
CA ASN A 222 1.22 17.69 8.08
C ASN A 222 1.23 16.93 6.75
N HIS A 223 0.35 15.91 6.63
CA HIS A 223 0.26 15.00 5.48
C HIS A 223 1.39 13.97 5.41
N ASP A 224 2.14 13.79 6.48
CA ASP A 224 3.11 12.73 6.58
C ASP A 224 2.42 11.40 6.88
N VAL A 225 2.91 10.32 6.24
CA VAL A 225 2.38 8.98 6.48
C VAL A 225 2.87 8.48 7.83
N VAL A 226 1.93 8.11 8.68
CA VAL A 226 2.18 7.54 10.01
C VAL A 226 1.69 6.10 10.03
N VAL A 227 2.55 5.21 10.49
CA VAL A 227 2.23 3.80 10.77
C VAL A 227 2.38 3.59 12.25
N ARG A 228 1.32 3.13 12.92
CA ARG A 228 1.38 2.85 14.35
C ARG A 228 0.59 1.62 14.76
N GLN A 229 1.10 0.92 15.75
CA GLN A 229 0.41 -0.16 16.41
C GLN A 229 -0.74 0.37 17.28
N LEU A 230 -1.87 -0.33 17.26
CA LEU A 230 -3.05 0.00 18.04
C LEU A 230 -3.18 -0.91 19.25
N LYS A 231 -3.71 -0.37 20.34
CA LYS A 231 -4.23 -1.21 21.41
C LYS A 231 -5.46 -1.97 20.93
N ALA A 232 -5.70 -3.16 21.44
CA ALA A 232 -6.80 -4.02 20.99
C ALA A 232 -8.18 -3.33 21.02
N ASN A 233 -8.46 -2.55 22.08
CA ASN A 233 -9.69 -1.78 22.20
C ASN A 233 -9.78 -0.63 21.19
N GLU A 234 -8.66 0.01 20.86
CA GLU A 234 -8.59 1.08 19.87
C GLU A 234 -8.82 0.54 18.45
N GLY A 235 -8.18 -0.56 18.09
CA GLY A 235 -8.39 -1.21 16.80
C GLY A 235 -9.85 -1.64 16.58
N ARG A 236 -10.48 -2.19 17.62
CA ARG A 236 -11.90 -2.55 17.56
C ARG A 236 -12.80 -1.35 17.37
N LEU A 237 -12.61 -0.29 18.15
CA LEU A 237 -13.39 0.94 18.03
C LEU A 237 -13.26 1.53 16.62
N LEU A 238 -12.04 1.60 16.08
CA LEU A 238 -11.80 2.15 14.74
C LEU A 238 -12.47 1.35 13.64
N ASN A 239 -12.61 0.02 13.79
CA ASN A 239 -13.34 -0.81 12.81
C ASN A 239 -14.82 -0.43 12.67
N HIS A 240 -15.40 0.20 13.69
CA HIS A 240 -16.79 0.65 13.70
C HIS A 240 -16.95 2.16 13.44
N CYS A 241 -15.84 2.88 13.22
CA CYS A 241 -15.87 4.30 12.83
C CYS A 241 -16.04 4.47 11.32
N ASP A 242 -17.07 3.86 10.75
CA ASP A 242 -17.39 3.87 9.32
C ASP A 242 -18.42 4.96 8.93
N GLY A 243 -18.94 5.68 9.94
CA GLY A 243 -20.00 6.68 9.76
C GLY A 243 -21.41 6.11 9.89
N THR A 244 -21.58 4.82 10.21
CA THR A 244 -22.88 4.18 10.44
C THR A 244 -23.20 3.99 11.93
N HIS A 245 -22.17 3.73 12.73
CA HIS A 245 -22.30 3.50 14.17
C HIS A 245 -22.28 4.81 14.96
N THR A 246 -23.25 4.97 15.87
CA THR A 246 -23.32 6.15 16.74
C THR A 246 -22.29 6.08 17.87
N VAL A 247 -21.95 7.24 18.45
CA VAL A 247 -21.09 7.30 19.65
C VAL A 247 -21.65 6.42 20.77
N THR A 248 -22.98 6.38 20.95
CA THR A 248 -23.61 5.50 21.94
C THR A 248 -23.35 4.03 21.66
N SER A 249 -23.50 3.58 20.40
CA SER A 249 -23.22 2.19 20.06
C SER A 249 -21.75 1.84 20.24
N LEU A 250 -20.84 2.74 19.88
CA LEU A 250 -19.39 2.55 20.10
C LEU A 250 -19.04 2.46 21.59
N VAL A 251 -19.66 3.28 22.45
CA VAL A 251 -19.48 3.21 23.90
C VAL A 251 -20.02 1.91 24.46
N HIS A 252 -21.21 1.49 24.02
CA HIS A 252 -21.81 0.23 24.45
C HIS A 252 -20.90 -0.96 24.07
N GLU A 253 -20.40 -1.00 22.85
CA GLU A 253 -19.49 -2.04 22.39
C GLU A 253 -18.15 -2.01 23.14
N ALA A 254 -17.58 -0.82 23.37
CA ALA A 254 -16.35 -0.68 24.15
C ALA A 254 -16.50 -1.15 25.59
N SER A 255 -17.70 -1.08 26.17
CA SER A 255 -17.97 -1.55 27.52
C SER A 255 -17.77 -3.07 27.71
N PHE A 256 -18.00 -3.87 26.68
CA PHE A 256 -17.71 -5.31 26.67
C PHE A 256 -16.21 -5.60 26.85
N TYR A 257 -15.35 -4.63 26.55
CA TYR A 257 -13.90 -4.74 26.67
C TYR A 257 -13.36 -3.92 27.85
N GLN A 258 -14.18 -3.68 28.86
CA GLN A 258 -13.84 -2.96 30.09
C GLN A 258 -13.38 -1.51 29.87
N GLN A 259 -13.74 -0.92 28.75
CA GLN A 259 -13.47 0.50 28.52
C GLN A 259 -14.63 1.35 29.02
N SER A 260 -14.32 2.36 29.84
CA SER A 260 -15.35 3.26 30.35
C SER A 260 -15.88 4.21 29.26
N HIS A 261 -17.11 4.69 29.40
CA HIS A 261 -17.70 5.73 28.55
C HIS A 261 -16.74 6.91 28.34
N GLN A 262 -16.20 7.44 29.46
CA GLN A 262 -15.26 8.57 29.43
C GLN A 262 -13.95 8.20 28.70
N GLY A 263 -13.48 6.95 28.82
CA GLY A 263 -12.32 6.44 28.09
C GLY A 263 -12.56 6.41 26.58
N THR A 264 -13.74 5.96 26.14
CA THR A 264 -14.11 5.93 24.72
C THR A 264 -14.21 7.35 24.14
N LEU A 265 -14.83 8.29 24.85
CA LEU A 265 -14.88 9.68 24.40
C LEU A 265 -13.49 10.33 24.31
N LYS A 266 -12.62 10.10 25.30
CA LYS A 266 -11.23 10.57 25.25
C LYS A 266 -10.49 10.01 24.05
N LEU A 267 -10.71 8.74 23.71
CA LEU A 267 -10.13 8.11 22.54
C LEU A 267 -10.63 8.77 21.25
N ILE A 268 -11.93 9.00 21.10
CA ILE A 268 -12.50 9.72 19.95
C ILE A 268 -11.91 11.12 19.82
N HIS A 269 -11.80 11.88 20.93
CA HIS A 269 -11.16 13.20 20.92
C HIS A 269 -9.72 13.13 20.41
N ARG A 270 -8.91 12.20 20.93
CA ARG A 270 -7.53 12.00 20.47
C ARG A 270 -7.46 11.68 18.99
N LEU A 271 -8.32 10.78 18.48
CA LEU A 271 -8.36 10.41 17.08
C LEU A 271 -8.77 11.56 16.14
N ILE A 272 -9.56 12.52 16.66
CA ILE A 272 -9.85 13.78 15.96
C ILE A 272 -8.60 14.67 15.90
N ASP A 273 -7.87 14.79 17.02
CA ASP A 273 -6.64 15.58 17.10
C ASP A 273 -5.54 15.01 16.18
N GLU A 274 -5.47 13.70 16.05
CA GLU A 274 -4.56 12.99 15.14
C GLU A 274 -5.01 13.07 13.66
N GLY A 275 -6.20 13.60 13.37
CA GLY A 275 -6.75 13.65 12.00
C GLY A 275 -7.23 12.30 11.48
N VAL A 276 -7.39 11.31 12.33
CA VAL A 276 -7.88 9.96 11.98
C VAL A 276 -9.40 9.95 11.83
N ILE A 277 -10.13 10.62 12.71
CA ILE A 277 -11.57 10.88 12.59
C ILE A 277 -11.73 12.31 12.05
N THR A 278 -12.30 12.42 10.85
CA THR A 278 -12.42 13.69 10.14
C THR A 278 -13.85 14.15 9.94
N GLN A 279 -14.82 13.32 10.29
CA GLN A 279 -16.25 13.63 10.17
C GLN A 279 -17.03 13.08 11.35
N LEU A 280 -18.03 13.85 11.78
CA LEU A 280 -19.08 13.45 12.70
C LEU A 280 -20.41 13.75 12.01
N ASN A 281 -21.05 12.72 11.49
CA ASN A 281 -22.32 12.84 10.78
C ASN A 281 -23.46 12.81 11.77
N ASP A 282 -24.48 13.63 11.56
CA ASP A 282 -25.70 13.59 12.33
C ASP A 282 -26.57 12.38 11.91
N ALA A 283 -27.20 11.71 12.86
CA ALA A 283 -28.02 10.54 12.55
C ALA A 283 -29.28 10.89 11.74
N LEU A 284 -29.56 12.19 11.58
CA LEU A 284 -30.74 12.73 10.88
C LEU A 284 -30.46 13.20 9.46
N ASP A 285 -29.22 13.08 8.97
CA ASP A 285 -28.82 13.53 7.62
C ASP A 285 -28.95 12.44 6.54
N GLU A 286 -29.87 11.50 6.70
CA GLU A 286 -30.28 10.52 5.68
C GLU A 286 -31.63 10.85 5.05
#